data_8f10c521ed464c4bd6e60165867b0d39
#
_entry.id   8f10c521ed464c4bd6e60165867b0d39
#
_cell.length_a   1.000
_cell.length_b   1.000
_cell.length_c   1.000
_cell.angle_alpha   90.00
_cell.angle_beta   90.00
_cell.angle_gamma   90.00
#
_symmetry.space_group_name_H-M   'P 1'
#
loop_
_entity.id
_entity.type
_entity.pdbx_description
1 polymer ?
#
loop_
_entity_poly.entity_id
_entity_poly.type
_entity_poly.pdbx_seq_one_letter_code
_entity_poly.pdbx_strand_id
1 'polypeptide(L)'
;MTERARREYAEVLRRRYVVADKRERGRILDEYCRTTHCHRKAAIRRLGQRPRPAGRPPGRPRRYGRELLPLLERVWRASDYLSGKLLVAILPRLLAALEQHHGLVVAPPLRVAPTAASPATLDRLLRPLRQRRPRQPRHLAPALGTLRAQVPLRTWSEWSGVAPGALQGDLVLHCGESTDGFYLATLVAVDVATTWTELQAVWGLHHRRVTSGIHLLRQRLPVPLRAWHSDNGSEFINACLLGWCQRHSIRFTRGRPYRKNDQAWVEQRNGLLVRRLVGYDRYSSRAAWAVLQRLYGLLRLQHNFFRPVRKLRSKRRVGSKVLKRYDAAQTPYQRVLAAGVLTPEQRKALAQQVHALDPIALARDIQQTLDVLWKLAHTRRALQEAARG
;
A
#
# COMPACT_ATOMS: atom_id res chain seq x y z
N MET A 1 34.43 -16.77 24.77
CA MET A 1 34.56 -15.39 25.32
C MET A 1 33.61 -14.47 24.58
N THR A 2 32.79 -13.65 25.28
CA THR A 2 31.84 -12.70 24.67
C THR A 2 32.59 -11.52 24.04
N GLU A 3 31.94 -10.83 23.07
CA GLU A 3 32.52 -9.64 22.40
C GLU A 3 32.86 -8.52 23.41
N ARG A 4 32.03 -8.35 24.45
CA ARG A 4 32.25 -7.40 25.55
C ARG A 4 33.49 -7.76 26.34
N ALA A 5 33.61 -9.01 26.80
CA ALA A 5 34.77 -9.51 27.54
C ALA A 5 36.07 -9.41 26.70
N ARG A 6 36.02 -9.64 25.40
CA ARG A 6 37.17 -9.44 24.49
C ARG A 6 37.62 -7.96 24.43
N ARG A 7 36.67 -7.01 24.46
CA ARG A 7 36.99 -5.56 24.48
C ARG A 7 37.63 -5.13 25.79
N GLU A 8 37.07 -5.56 26.91
CA GLU A 8 37.58 -5.27 28.23
C GLU A 8 38.99 -5.84 28.39
N TYR A 9 39.21 -7.07 28.01
CA TYR A 9 40.52 -7.74 28.02
C TYR A 9 41.54 -7.03 27.11
N ALA A 10 41.12 -6.64 25.89
CA ALA A 10 41.98 -5.86 24.99
C ALA A 10 42.36 -4.49 25.57
N GLU A 11 41.50 -3.86 26.36
CA GLU A 11 41.78 -2.56 27.03
C GLU A 11 42.85 -2.69 28.11
N VAL A 12 42.77 -3.74 28.91
CA VAL A 12 43.76 -4.06 29.94
C VAL A 12 45.13 -4.33 29.31
N LEU A 13 45.20 -5.21 28.33
CA LEU A 13 46.47 -5.56 27.69
C LEU A 13 47.05 -4.43 26.82
N ARG A 14 46.24 -3.54 26.30
CA ARG A 14 46.70 -2.38 25.51
C ARG A 14 47.60 -1.47 26.31
N ARG A 15 47.30 -1.23 27.60
CA ARG A 15 48.13 -0.39 28.47
C ARG A 15 49.55 -0.96 28.61
N ARG A 16 49.69 -2.28 28.77
CA ARG A 16 50.95 -2.99 28.79
C ARG A 16 51.64 -3.00 27.44
N TYR A 17 50.89 -3.26 26.36
CA TYR A 17 51.37 -3.38 24.98
C TYR A 17 52.03 -2.09 24.45
N VAL A 18 51.48 -0.90 24.80
CA VAL A 18 51.97 0.38 24.30
C VAL A 18 53.35 0.71 24.85
N VAL A 19 53.62 0.40 26.11
CA VAL A 19 54.90 0.71 26.81
C VAL A 19 55.93 -0.42 26.71
N ALA A 20 55.53 -1.63 26.27
CA ALA A 20 56.37 -2.80 26.20
C ALA A 20 57.45 -2.70 25.09
N ASP A 21 58.57 -3.33 25.30
CA ASP A 21 59.60 -3.57 24.27
C ASP A 21 59.16 -4.58 23.22
N LYS A 22 60.00 -4.84 22.20
CA LYS A 22 59.68 -5.73 21.06
C LYS A 22 59.42 -7.17 21.55
N ARG A 23 60.17 -7.67 22.50
CA ARG A 23 60.08 -9.05 23.02
C ARG A 23 58.83 -9.22 23.88
N GLU A 24 58.55 -8.25 24.74
CA GLU A 24 57.35 -8.27 25.59
C GLU A 24 56.06 -8.06 24.76
N ARG A 25 56.08 -7.20 23.76
CA ARG A 25 54.93 -7.10 22.78
C ARG A 25 54.63 -8.43 22.12
N GLY A 26 55.66 -9.21 21.78
CA GLY A 26 55.47 -10.57 21.27
C GLY A 26 54.72 -11.45 22.25
N ARG A 27 55.11 -11.47 23.51
CA ARG A 27 54.46 -12.28 24.55
C ARG A 27 53.02 -11.85 24.78
N ILE A 28 52.72 -10.53 24.83
CA ILE A 28 51.38 -10.00 25.00
C ILE A 28 50.49 -10.39 23.82
N LEU A 29 51.01 -10.38 22.59
CA LEU A 29 50.27 -10.80 21.43
C LEU A 29 49.95 -12.30 21.48
N ASP A 30 50.90 -13.12 21.91
CA ASP A 30 50.69 -14.57 22.03
C ASP A 30 49.68 -14.90 23.13
N GLU A 31 49.73 -14.21 24.27
CA GLU A 31 48.74 -14.26 25.34
C GLU A 31 47.35 -13.93 24.83
N TYR A 32 47.21 -12.78 24.15
CA TYR A 32 45.94 -12.33 23.62
C TYR A 32 45.37 -13.27 22.55
N CYS A 33 46.20 -13.76 21.62
CA CYS A 33 45.80 -14.70 20.59
C CYS A 33 45.34 -16.05 21.16
N ARG A 34 46.05 -16.55 22.18
CA ARG A 34 45.74 -17.81 22.86
C ARG A 34 44.37 -17.71 23.58
N THR A 35 44.13 -16.59 24.28
CA THR A 35 42.90 -16.38 25.07
C THR A 35 41.70 -16.08 24.20
N THR A 36 41.86 -15.34 23.09
CA THR A 36 40.74 -14.87 22.25
C THR A 36 40.57 -15.67 20.98
N HIS A 37 41.48 -16.60 20.65
CA HIS A 37 41.51 -17.34 19.41
C HIS A 37 41.49 -16.48 18.15
N CYS A 38 42.06 -15.27 18.22
CA CYS A 38 42.11 -14.38 17.06
C CYS A 38 43.45 -14.47 16.31
N HIS A 39 43.45 -14.17 15.02
CA HIS A 39 44.68 -14.14 14.22
C HIS A 39 45.60 -13.00 14.67
N ARG A 40 46.94 -13.23 14.72
CA ARG A 40 47.97 -12.32 15.19
C ARG A 40 47.89 -10.90 14.59
N LYS A 41 47.61 -10.77 13.27
CA LYS A 41 47.40 -9.46 12.63
C LYS A 41 46.20 -8.69 13.17
N ALA A 42 45.14 -9.41 13.60
CA ALA A 42 43.98 -8.79 14.25
C ALA A 42 44.30 -8.30 15.68
N ALA A 43 45.10 -9.09 16.44
CA ALA A 43 45.60 -8.71 17.75
C ALA A 43 46.45 -7.44 17.68
N ILE A 44 47.42 -7.37 16.74
CA ILE A 44 48.27 -6.19 16.51
C ILE A 44 47.40 -4.94 16.26
N ARG A 45 46.43 -5.05 15.39
CA ARG A 45 45.52 -3.92 15.10
C ARG A 45 44.71 -3.50 16.32
N ARG A 46 44.18 -4.46 17.09
CA ARG A 46 43.39 -4.17 18.31
C ARG A 46 44.18 -3.55 19.45
N LEU A 47 45.37 -4.07 19.73
CA LEU A 47 46.21 -3.58 20.80
C LEU A 47 46.99 -2.30 20.42
N GLY A 48 47.33 -2.14 19.14
CA GLY A 48 48.02 -0.94 18.61
C GLY A 48 47.11 0.27 18.34
N GLN A 49 45.79 0.09 18.29
CA GLN A 49 44.87 1.19 18.06
C GLN A 49 44.80 2.11 19.29
N ARG A 50 45.15 3.39 19.14
CA ARG A 50 44.87 4.40 20.20
C ARG A 50 43.35 4.43 20.45
N PRO A 51 42.93 4.56 21.74
CA PRO A 51 41.52 4.79 22.05
C PRO A 51 41.02 5.99 21.25
N ARG A 52 40.00 5.78 20.41
CA ARG A 52 39.33 6.92 19.79
C ARG A 52 38.66 7.71 20.91
N PRO A 53 38.86 9.03 21.00
CA PRO A 53 38.13 9.82 21.96
C PRO A 53 36.65 9.62 21.76
N ALA A 54 35.93 9.26 22.83
CA ALA A 54 34.48 9.18 22.83
C ALA A 54 33.95 10.58 22.54
N GLY A 55 33.42 10.83 21.33
CA GLY A 55 32.86 12.16 21.11
C GLY A 55 32.51 12.60 19.72
N ARG A 56 32.80 11.86 18.65
CA ARG A 56 32.28 12.26 17.34
C ARG A 56 31.85 11.04 16.54
N PRO A 57 30.56 10.88 16.23
CA PRO A 57 30.12 9.85 15.28
C PRO A 57 30.78 10.14 13.93
N PRO A 58 31.45 9.13 13.29
CA PRO A 58 32.03 9.31 11.97
C PRO A 58 30.91 9.52 10.97
N GLY A 59 30.94 10.62 10.23
CA GLY A 59 29.99 10.89 9.16
C GLY A 59 29.63 12.37 9.00
N ARG A 60 29.06 12.69 7.84
CA ARG A 60 28.52 14.02 7.53
C ARG A 60 27.40 14.36 8.53
N PRO A 61 27.31 15.62 9.04
CA PRO A 61 26.20 16.05 9.88
C PRO A 61 24.85 15.68 9.27
N ARG A 62 23.93 15.20 10.11
CA ARG A 62 22.58 14.82 9.64
C ARG A 62 21.84 16.09 9.22
N ARG A 63 21.52 16.21 7.92
CA ARG A 63 20.75 17.32 7.37
C ARG A 63 19.30 17.34 7.88
N TYR A 64 18.77 16.17 8.30
CA TYR A 64 17.41 15.98 8.78
C TYR A 64 17.47 15.36 10.18
N GLY A 65 17.02 16.10 11.17
CA GLY A 65 17.06 15.72 12.56
C GLY A 65 15.77 15.04 13.06
N ARG A 66 15.70 14.78 14.35
CA ARG A 66 14.54 14.16 14.99
C ARG A 66 13.34 15.09 15.11
N GLU A 67 13.54 16.39 14.99
CA GLU A 67 12.51 17.44 15.01
C GLU A 67 11.46 17.27 13.89
N LEU A 68 11.84 16.61 12.79
CA LEU A 68 10.92 16.30 11.68
C LEU A 68 9.98 15.12 11.96
N LEU A 69 10.30 14.26 12.93
CA LEU A 69 9.56 13.01 13.14
C LEU A 69 8.10 13.23 13.51
N PRO A 70 7.69 14.17 14.40
CA PRO A 70 6.28 14.38 14.72
C PRO A 70 5.46 14.80 13.48
N LEU A 71 5.99 15.73 12.69
CA LEU A 71 5.35 16.17 11.44
C LEU A 71 5.24 15.03 10.42
N LEU A 72 6.34 14.31 10.20
CA LEU A 72 6.37 13.17 9.27
C LEU A 72 5.45 12.03 9.73
N GLU A 73 5.36 11.75 11.01
CA GLU A 73 4.44 10.75 11.55
C GLU A 73 2.99 11.13 11.29
N ARG A 74 2.60 12.39 11.53
CA ARG A 74 1.25 12.90 11.29
C ARG A 74 0.86 12.79 9.82
N VAL A 75 1.73 13.26 8.92
CA VAL A 75 1.53 13.16 7.47
C VAL A 75 1.51 11.70 7.00
N TRP A 76 2.39 10.86 7.54
CA TRP A 76 2.49 9.45 7.18
C TRP A 76 1.25 8.65 7.61
N ARG A 77 0.68 8.95 8.79
CA ARG A 77 -0.61 8.38 9.24
C ARG A 77 -1.77 8.84 8.35
N ALA A 78 -1.85 10.13 8.05
CA ALA A 78 -2.89 10.67 7.18
C ALA A 78 -2.85 10.10 5.75
N SER A 79 -1.66 9.72 5.26
CA SER A 79 -1.45 9.08 3.97
C SER A 79 -1.68 7.57 3.96
N ASP A 80 -2.17 6.99 5.05
CA ASP A 80 -2.27 5.54 5.25
C ASP A 80 -0.93 4.83 5.03
N TYR A 81 0.12 5.35 5.69
CA TYR A 81 1.44 4.74 5.81
C TYR A 81 2.15 4.45 4.49
N LEU A 82 2.11 5.39 3.55
CA LEU A 82 2.79 5.29 2.25
C LEU A 82 4.30 5.05 2.40
N SER A 83 4.89 4.36 1.41
CA SER A 83 6.35 4.27 1.28
C SER A 83 6.95 5.63 0.91
N GLY A 84 8.23 5.87 1.23
CA GLY A 84 8.90 7.14 0.93
C GLY A 84 8.78 7.58 -0.53
N LYS A 85 8.79 6.62 -1.47
CA LYS A 85 8.62 6.90 -2.91
C LYS A 85 7.24 7.47 -3.28
N LEU A 86 6.20 7.06 -2.58
CA LEU A 86 4.84 7.57 -2.80
C LEU A 86 4.57 8.79 -1.93
N LEU A 87 5.11 8.81 -0.70
CA LEU A 87 4.94 9.90 0.24
C LEU A 87 5.52 11.23 -0.31
N VAL A 88 6.72 11.21 -0.89
CA VAL A 88 7.32 12.41 -1.52
C VAL A 88 6.39 13.05 -2.55
N ALA A 89 5.70 12.24 -3.37
CA ALA A 89 4.84 12.75 -4.42
C ALA A 89 3.58 13.47 -3.92
N ILE A 90 3.10 13.15 -2.71
CA ILE A 90 1.88 13.75 -2.13
C ILE A 90 2.18 14.70 -0.97
N LEU A 91 3.40 14.71 -0.47
CA LEU A 91 3.80 15.43 0.74
C LEU A 91 3.48 16.93 0.70
N PRO A 92 3.75 17.69 -0.39
CA PRO A 92 3.40 19.11 -0.44
C PRO A 92 1.90 19.36 -0.25
N ARG A 93 1.08 18.50 -0.85
CA ARG A 93 -0.39 18.61 -0.77
C ARG A 93 -0.93 18.25 0.62
N LEU A 94 -0.35 17.23 1.25
CA LEU A 94 -0.74 16.86 2.61
C LEU A 94 -0.34 17.94 3.62
N LEU A 95 0.80 18.59 3.44
CA LEU A 95 1.21 19.72 4.27
C LEU A 95 0.26 20.91 4.11
N ALA A 96 -0.08 21.26 2.86
CA ALA A 96 -1.04 22.34 2.60
C ALA A 96 -2.42 22.07 3.22
N ALA A 97 -2.91 20.82 3.12
CA ALA A 97 -4.17 20.43 3.75
C ALA A 97 -4.11 20.47 5.29
N LEU A 98 -2.96 20.10 5.90
CA LEU A 98 -2.75 20.23 7.34
C LEU A 98 -2.77 21.68 7.81
N GLU A 99 -2.16 22.59 7.06
CA GLU A 99 -2.18 24.03 7.31
C GLU A 99 -3.60 24.58 7.20
N GLN A 100 -4.31 24.21 6.13
CA GLN A 100 -5.66 24.69 5.84
C GLN A 100 -6.71 24.21 6.85
N HIS A 101 -6.72 22.90 7.17
CA HIS A 101 -7.81 22.29 7.95
C HIS A 101 -7.51 22.11 9.43
N HIS A 102 -6.23 22.16 9.82
CA HIS A 102 -5.81 21.91 11.22
C HIS A 102 -5.02 23.06 11.84
N GLY A 103 -4.94 24.23 11.17
CA GLY A 103 -4.23 25.39 11.67
C GLY A 103 -2.76 25.11 12.00
N LEU A 104 -2.15 24.08 11.35
CA LEU A 104 -0.77 23.70 11.62
C LEU A 104 0.18 24.75 11.09
N VAL A 105 0.77 25.54 11.97
CA VAL A 105 1.86 26.44 11.60
C VAL A 105 3.16 25.64 11.52
N VAL A 106 3.62 25.37 10.30
CA VAL A 106 4.89 24.68 10.06
C VAL A 106 5.96 25.72 9.77
N ALA A 107 6.98 25.82 10.65
CA ALA A 107 8.10 26.71 10.41
C ALA A 107 8.74 26.46 9.03
N PRO A 108 9.16 27.51 8.28
CA PRO A 108 9.68 27.35 6.92
C PRO A 108 10.76 26.27 6.76
N PRO A 109 11.76 26.12 7.65
CA PRO A 109 12.75 25.05 7.55
C PRO A 109 12.14 23.65 7.65
N LEU A 110 11.14 23.46 8.51
CA LEU A 110 10.44 22.18 8.70
C LEU A 110 9.48 21.86 7.55
N ARG A 111 9.01 22.87 6.81
CA ARG A 111 8.17 22.70 5.62
C ARG A 111 9.01 22.28 4.40
N VAL A 112 10.16 22.92 4.19
CA VAL A 112 11.04 22.65 3.05
C VAL A 112 11.83 21.36 3.22
N ALA A 113 12.30 21.04 4.41
CA ALA A 113 13.14 19.88 4.66
C ALA A 113 12.52 18.53 4.24
N PRO A 114 11.26 18.19 4.59
CA PRO A 114 10.64 16.94 4.16
C PRO A 114 10.41 16.87 2.65
N THR A 115 10.04 17.98 2.01
CA THR A 115 9.79 18.04 0.56
C THR A 115 11.08 17.94 -0.26
N ALA A 116 12.21 18.42 0.28
CA ALA A 116 13.54 18.29 -0.30
C ALA A 116 14.23 16.95 0.04
N ALA A 117 13.65 16.15 0.92
CA ALA A 117 14.24 14.88 1.33
C ALA A 117 14.04 13.80 0.26
N SER A 118 15.08 12.99 0.01
CA SER A 118 14.95 11.85 -0.88
C SER A 118 14.00 10.78 -0.29
N PRO A 119 13.32 9.99 -1.15
CA PRO A 119 12.46 8.88 -0.70
C PRO A 119 13.15 7.94 0.31
N ALA A 120 14.44 7.63 0.08
CA ALA A 120 15.22 6.77 0.97
C ALA A 120 15.51 7.43 2.33
N THR A 121 15.59 8.76 2.37
CA THR A 121 15.73 9.51 3.62
C THR A 121 14.45 9.46 4.45
N LEU A 122 13.29 9.68 3.82
CA LEU A 122 11.98 9.54 4.48
C LEU A 122 11.78 8.10 5.01
N ASP A 123 12.12 7.09 4.22
CA ASP A 123 12.03 5.69 4.64
C ASP A 123 12.93 5.37 5.85
N ARG A 124 14.14 5.97 5.92
CA ARG A 124 15.04 5.86 7.08
C ARG A 124 14.49 6.55 8.32
N LEU A 125 13.98 7.77 8.19
CA LEU A 125 13.38 8.51 9.31
C LEU A 125 12.15 7.79 9.87
N LEU A 126 11.30 7.22 9.02
CA LEU A 126 10.08 6.50 9.43
C LEU A 126 10.34 5.04 9.86
N ARG A 127 11.56 4.51 9.70
CA ARG A 127 11.89 3.11 10.03
C ARG A 127 11.53 2.69 11.46
N PRO A 128 11.81 3.47 12.51
CA PRO A 128 11.45 3.10 13.90
C PRO A 128 9.93 2.96 14.10
N LEU A 129 9.14 3.81 13.43
CA LEU A 129 7.67 3.78 13.50
C LEU A 129 7.09 2.56 12.75
N ARG A 130 7.71 2.14 11.64
CA ARG A 130 7.30 0.96 10.87
C ARG A 130 7.52 -0.37 11.62
N GLN A 131 8.54 -0.47 12.44
CA GLN A 131 8.89 -1.69 13.17
C GLN A 131 7.87 -2.06 14.26
N ARG A 132 7.02 -1.11 14.68
CA ARG A 132 6.02 -1.27 15.75
C ARG A 132 4.67 -1.85 15.28
N ARG A 133 4.52 -2.25 14.00
CA ARG A 133 3.24 -2.74 13.43
C ARG A 133 3.23 -4.24 13.12
N PRO A 134 2.16 -5.00 13.47
CA PRO A 134 2.01 -6.42 13.11
C PRO A 134 1.62 -6.66 11.64
N ARG A 135 1.91 -7.86 11.10
CA ARG A 135 1.63 -8.30 9.71
C ARG A 135 0.54 -9.36 9.66
N GLN A 136 -0.29 -9.39 8.60
CA GLN A 136 -1.39 -10.35 8.38
C GLN A 136 -1.18 -11.30 7.18
N PRO A 137 -1.69 -12.57 7.19
CA PRO A 137 -1.50 -13.60 6.13
C PRO A 137 -2.58 -13.64 5.03
N ARG A 138 -2.41 -14.47 3.96
CA ARG A 138 -3.24 -14.50 2.73
C ARG A 138 -3.64 -15.91 2.29
N HIS A 139 -4.87 -16.11 1.71
CA HIS A 139 -5.34 -17.34 1.02
C HIS A 139 -6.27 -17.09 -0.19
N LEU A 140 -6.53 -18.13 -1.05
CA LEU A 140 -7.13 -18.07 -2.40
C LEU A 140 -8.16 -19.20 -2.69
N ALA A 141 -9.15 -19.02 -3.61
CA ALA A 141 -10.14 -20.02 -4.08
C ALA A 141 -10.58 -19.89 -5.57
N PRO A 142 -11.26 -20.89 -6.23
CA PRO A 142 -11.37 -21.08 -7.69
C PRO A 142 -12.74 -20.79 -8.39
N ALA A 143 -12.92 -21.05 -9.75
CA ALA A 143 -13.86 -20.47 -10.72
C ALA A 143 -14.74 -21.46 -11.54
N LEU A 144 -15.77 -20.96 -12.32
CA LEU A 144 -16.78 -21.67 -13.14
C LEU A 144 -17.07 -21.04 -14.54
N GLY A 145 -17.69 -21.72 -15.50
CA GLY A 145 -17.94 -21.22 -16.83
C GLY A 145 -19.07 -21.81 -17.67
N THR A 146 -19.74 -21.00 -18.56
CA THR A 146 -20.38 -21.40 -19.84
C THR A 146 -20.92 -20.26 -20.75
N LEU A 147 -21.40 -19.10 -20.30
CA LEU A 147 -21.70 -17.90 -21.12
C LEU A 147 -20.44 -17.20 -21.68
N ARG A 148 -19.29 -17.82 -21.48
CA ARG A 148 -17.97 -17.31 -21.83
C ARG A 148 -17.75 -17.04 -23.30
N ALA A 149 -18.41 -17.77 -24.21
CA ALA A 149 -18.20 -17.61 -25.64
C ALA A 149 -18.66 -16.25 -26.20
N GLN A 150 -19.67 -15.63 -25.59
CA GLN A 150 -20.22 -14.35 -26.02
C GLN A 150 -19.45 -13.12 -25.55
N VAL A 151 -18.55 -13.29 -24.58
CA VAL A 151 -17.76 -12.19 -24.03
C VAL A 151 -16.31 -12.34 -24.51
N PRO A 152 -15.79 -11.42 -25.35
CA PRO A 152 -14.45 -11.50 -25.92
C PRO A 152 -13.36 -11.55 -24.86
N LEU A 153 -12.32 -12.33 -25.12
CA LEU A 153 -11.10 -12.34 -24.31
C LEU A 153 -10.30 -11.07 -24.54
N ARG A 154 -9.69 -10.56 -23.47
CA ARG A 154 -8.73 -9.45 -23.53
C ARG A 154 -7.49 -9.80 -22.73
N THR A 155 -6.31 -9.64 -23.34
CA THR A 155 -5.03 -9.99 -22.74
C THR A 155 -4.32 -8.77 -22.16
N TRP A 156 -3.31 -9.00 -21.33
CA TRP A 156 -2.50 -7.94 -20.72
C TRP A 156 -1.92 -6.94 -21.75
N SER A 157 -1.45 -7.43 -22.90
CA SER A 157 -0.84 -6.59 -23.94
C SER A 157 -1.80 -5.57 -24.55
N GLU A 158 -3.08 -5.89 -24.60
CA GLU A 158 -4.13 -5.03 -25.17
C GLU A 158 -4.55 -3.86 -24.27
N TRP A 159 -3.97 -3.77 -23.09
CA TRP A 159 -4.18 -2.64 -22.16
C TRP A 159 -3.19 -1.48 -22.37
N SER A 160 -2.25 -1.62 -23.30
CA SER A 160 -1.32 -0.54 -23.64
C SER A 160 -2.05 0.58 -24.38
N GLY A 161 -1.88 1.84 -23.95
CA GLY A 161 -2.50 2.99 -24.60
C GLY A 161 -4.02 3.12 -24.46
N VAL A 162 -4.64 2.35 -23.57
CA VAL A 162 -6.11 2.42 -23.37
C VAL A 162 -6.51 3.79 -22.80
N ALA A 163 -7.54 4.37 -23.43
CA ALA A 163 -8.14 5.62 -22.98
C ALA A 163 -8.89 5.46 -21.63
N PRO A 164 -9.05 6.54 -20.85
CA PRO A 164 -9.88 6.53 -19.66
C PRO A 164 -11.32 6.07 -19.91
N GLY A 165 -11.88 5.38 -18.91
CA GLY A 165 -13.22 4.77 -19.00
C GLY A 165 -13.20 3.27 -19.29
N ALA A 166 -12.02 2.64 -19.37
CA ALA A 166 -11.90 1.18 -19.47
C ALA A 166 -11.52 0.59 -18.09
N LEU A 167 -12.50 -0.04 -17.44
CA LEU A 167 -12.38 -0.53 -16.07
C LEU A 167 -12.17 -2.05 -16.02
N GLN A 168 -11.30 -2.46 -15.09
CA GLN A 168 -11.26 -3.84 -14.57
C GLN A 168 -12.11 -3.91 -13.30
N GLY A 169 -13.00 -4.90 -13.23
CA GLY A 169 -13.86 -5.17 -12.09
C GLY A 169 -13.66 -6.56 -11.52
N ASP A 170 -13.77 -6.68 -10.20
CA ASP A 170 -13.67 -7.94 -9.47
C ASP A 170 -14.49 -7.90 -8.16
N LEU A 171 -14.83 -9.07 -7.63
CA LEU A 171 -15.52 -9.22 -6.35
C LEU A 171 -14.61 -9.77 -5.27
N VAL A 172 -14.57 -9.09 -4.14
CA VAL A 172 -13.91 -9.58 -2.93
C VAL A 172 -14.97 -10.10 -1.97
N LEU A 173 -14.95 -11.40 -1.72
CA LEU A 173 -15.94 -12.08 -0.87
C LEU A 173 -15.60 -11.90 0.61
N HIS A 174 -16.60 -11.57 1.42
CA HIS A 174 -16.50 -11.49 2.88
C HIS A 174 -17.14 -12.73 3.51
N CYS A 175 -16.64 -13.90 3.14
CA CYS A 175 -17.18 -15.20 3.53
C CYS A 175 -16.47 -15.82 4.76
N GLY A 176 -15.38 -15.23 5.25
CA GLY A 176 -14.56 -15.87 6.29
C GLY A 176 -13.86 -17.12 5.73
N GLU A 177 -13.85 -18.17 6.56
CA GLU A 177 -13.22 -19.45 6.22
C GLU A 177 -14.10 -20.37 5.32
N SER A 178 -15.41 -20.10 5.22
CA SER A 178 -16.36 -20.91 4.42
C SER A 178 -17.20 -20.05 3.49
N THR A 179 -17.46 -20.56 2.29
CA THR A 179 -18.38 -19.97 1.32
C THR A 179 -19.82 -20.39 1.50
N ASP A 180 -20.14 -21.18 2.54
CA ASP A 180 -21.50 -21.63 2.81
C ASP A 180 -22.36 -20.50 3.35
N GLY A 181 -23.64 -20.50 2.99
CA GLY A 181 -24.63 -19.53 3.46
C GLY A 181 -24.42 -18.12 2.89
N PHE A 182 -25.07 -17.15 3.51
CA PHE A 182 -25.07 -15.76 3.04
C PHE A 182 -23.87 -14.96 3.54
N TYR A 183 -23.27 -14.18 2.67
CA TYR A 183 -22.21 -13.21 2.98
C TYR A 183 -22.23 -12.02 2.03
N LEU A 184 -21.61 -10.93 2.46
CA LEU A 184 -21.43 -9.71 1.68
C LEU A 184 -20.26 -9.85 0.73
N ALA A 185 -20.25 -9.03 -0.31
CA ALA A 185 -19.12 -8.88 -1.22
C ALA A 185 -18.77 -7.40 -1.45
N THR A 186 -17.56 -7.15 -1.87
CA THR A 186 -17.12 -5.84 -2.35
C THR A 186 -16.84 -5.91 -3.84
N LEU A 187 -17.57 -5.13 -4.61
CA LEU A 187 -17.24 -4.86 -5.99
C LEU A 187 -16.15 -3.79 -6.04
N VAL A 188 -15.02 -4.13 -6.64
CA VAL A 188 -13.88 -3.23 -6.86
C VAL A 188 -13.77 -2.98 -8.35
N ALA A 189 -13.68 -1.72 -8.77
CA ALA A 189 -13.50 -1.34 -10.16
C ALA A 189 -12.34 -0.35 -10.31
N VAL A 190 -11.44 -0.61 -11.25
CA VAL A 190 -10.23 0.19 -11.48
C VAL A 190 -10.15 0.61 -12.94
N ASP A 191 -10.11 1.90 -13.19
CA ASP A 191 -9.78 2.43 -14.52
C ASP A 191 -8.30 2.19 -14.84
N VAL A 192 -8.03 1.47 -15.91
CA VAL A 192 -6.67 1.03 -16.26
C VAL A 192 -5.78 2.19 -16.70
N ALA A 193 -6.35 3.21 -17.35
CA ALA A 193 -5.61 4.37 -17.80
C ALA A 193 -5.15 5.26 -16.64
N THR A 194 -6.09 5.62 -15.76
CA THR A 194 -5.88 6.62 -14.71
C THR A 194 -5.63 6.01 -13.33
N THR A 195 -5.87 4.72 -13.16
CA THR A 195 -5.90 4.02 -11.85
C THR A 195 -6.99 4.52 -10.90
N TRP A 196 -7.98 5.29 -11.41
CA TRP A 196 -9.16 5.68 -10.64
C TRP A 196 -9.88 4.43 -10.14
N THR A 197 -10.20 4.41 -8.86
CA THR A 197 -10.74 3.21 -8.21
C THR A 197 -12.05 3.53 -7.53
N GLU A 198 -13.08 2.74 -7.81
CA GLU A 198 -14.36 2.76 -7.13
C GLU A 198 -14.59 1.46 -6.37
N LEU A 199 -15.31 1.57 -5.26
CA LEU A 199 -15.64 0.48 -4.36
C LEU A 199 -17.13 0.51 -4.04
N GLN A 200 -17.78 -0.67 -4.01
CA GLN A 200 -19.20 -0.80 -3.72
C GLN A 200 -19.47 -2.06 -2.89
N ALA A 201 -20.12 -1.93 -1.74
CA ALA A 201 -20.60 -3.10 -1.00
C ALA A 201 -21.82 -3.70 -1.70
N VAL A 202 -21.80 -5.01 -1.93
CA VAL A 202 -22.85 -5.77 -2.60
C VAL A 202 -23.49 -6.73 -1.61
N TRP A 203 -24.83 -6.76 -1.59
CA TRP A 203 -25.63 -7.66 -0.74
C TRP A 203 -25.71 -9.06 -1.34
N GLY A 204 -24.71 -9.91 -1.06
CA GLY A 204 -24.57 -11.24 -1.67
C GLY A 204 -24.06 -11.19 -3.11
N LEU A 205 -24.04 -12.33 -3.80
CA LEU A 205 -23.40 -12.49 -5.14
C LEU A 205 -24.40 -12.53 -6.30
N HIS A 206 -25.67 -12.26 -6.06
CA HIS A 206 -26.68 -12.35 -7.12
C HIS A 206 -26.39 -11.37 -8.25
N HIS A 207 -26.38 -11.85 -9.49
CA HIS A 207 -25.97 -11.10 -10.70
C HIS A 207 -26.67 -9.74 -10.87
N ARG A 208 -27.99 -9.64 -10.54
CA ARG A 208 -28.71 -8.35 -10.60
C ARG A 208 -28.14 -7.32 -9.60
N ARG A 209 -27.74 -7.76 -8.42
CA ARG A 209 -27.15 -6.88 -7.38
C ARG A 209 -25.74 -6.44 -7.78
N VAL A 210 -24.97 -7.32 -8.41
CA VAL A 210 -23.65 -6.98 -8.96
C VAL A 210 -23.81 -5.96 -10.09
N THR A 211 -24.74 -6.19 -11.04
CA THR A 211 -25.03 -5.23 -12.12
C THR A 211 -25.49 -3.87 -11.57
N SER A 212 -26.37 -3.85 -10.55
CA SER A 212 -26.78 -2.61 -9.87
C SER A 212 -25.57 -1.93 -9.20
N GLY A 213 -24.66 -2.70 -8.61
CA GLY A 213 -23.40 -2.19 -8.07
C GLY A 213 -22.56 -1.50 -9.14
N ILE A 214 -22.41 -2.11 -10.31
CA ILE A 214 -21.69 -1.52 -11.46
C ILE A 214 -22.37 -0.22 -11.92
N HIS A 215 -23.70 -0.19 -11.95
CA HIS A 215 -24.45 1.03 -12.29
C HIS A 215 -24.16 2.16 -11.29
N LEU A 216 -24.16 1.89 -10.00
CA LEU A 216 -23.82 2.88 -8.96
C LEU A 216 -22.36 3.36 -9.05
N LEU A 217 -21.41 2.47 -9.34
CA LEU A 217 -20.03 2.86 -9.59
C LEU A 217 -19.90 3.80 -10.79
N ARG A 218 -20.61 3.49 -11.89
CA ARG A 218 -20.62 4.31 -13.11
C ARG A 218 -21.00 5.77 -12.84
N GLN A 219 -21.98 6.01 -11.97
CA GLN A 219 -22.43 7.37 -11.62
C GLN A 219 -21.37 8.21 -10.89
N ARG A 220 -20.40 7.58 -10.26
CA ARG A 220 -19.32 8.24 -9.48
C ARG A 220 -18.02 8.41 -10.25
N LEU A 221 -17.94 7.83 -11.46
CA LEU A 221 -16.76 7.96 -12.30
C LEU A 221 -16.61 9.39 -12.83
N PRO A 222 -15.41 9.97 -12.83
CA PRO A 222 -15.17 11.29 -13.43
C PRO A 222 -15.18 11.28 -14.95
N VAL A 223 -15.15 10.09 -15.57
CA VAL A 223 -15.13 9.88 -17.01
C VAL A 223 -16.18 8.84 -17.40
N PRO A 224 -16.74 8.89 -18.61
CA PRO A 224 -17.72 7.90 -19.07
C PRO A 224 -17.16 6.46 -19.05
N LEU A 225 -17.94 5.52 -18.52
CA LEU A 225 -17.63 4.09 -18.60
C LEU A 225 -17.78 3.59 -20.05
N ARG A 226 -16.67 3.22 -20.68
CA ARG A 226 -16.60 2.78 -22.09
C ARG A 226 -16.39 1.28 -22.25
N ALA A 227 -15.69 0.67 -21.29
CA ALA A 227 -15.43 -0.76 -21.30
C ALA A 227 -15.40 -1.32 -19.88
N TRP A 228 -15.96 -2.52 -19.72
CA TRP A 228 -15.91 -3.32 -18.51
C TRP A 228 -15.15 -4.62 -18.77
N HIS A 229 -14.23 -4.97 -17.90
CA HIS A 229 -13.46 -6.20 -17.96
C HIS A 229 -13.54 -6.91 -16.60
N SER A 230 -13.90 -8.20 -16.61
CA SER A 230 -13.96 -9.01 -15.39
C SER A 230 -13.26 -10.36 -15.59
N ASP A 231 -13.21 -11.13 -14.52
CA ASP A 231 -12.88 -12.55 -14.61
C ASP A 231 -14.02 -13.37 -15.26
N ASN A 232 -13.92 -14.70 -15.16
CA ASN A 232 -14.90 -15.62 -15.72
C ASN A 232 -15.97 -16.07 -14.71
N GLY A 233 -16.13 -15.37 -13.60
CA GLY A 233 -17.13 -15.67 -12.58
C GLY A 233 -18.56 -15.55 -13.12
N SER A 234 -19.47 -16.42 -12.67
CA SER A 234 -20.88 -16.40 -13.07
C SER A 234 -21.61 -15.12 -12.63
N GLU A 235 -21.12 -14.45 -11.59
CA GLU A 235 -21.58 -13.16 -11.12
C GLU A 235 -21.38 -12.03 -12.13
N PHE A 236 -20.41 -12.16 -13.04
CA PHE A 236 -20.16 -11.23 -14.16
C PHE A 236 -20.60 -11.82 -15.49
N ILE A 237 -20.29 -13.09 -15.77
CA ILE A 237 -20.63 -13.71 -17.05
C ILE A 237 -22.08 -14.22 -17.02
N ASN A 238 -23.02 -13.31 -17.23
CA ASN A 238 -24.44 -13.59 -17.24
C ASN A 238 -25.20 -12.64 -18.20
N ALA A 239 -26.41 -13.03 -18.61
CA ALA A 239 -27.22 -12.26 -19.52
C ALA A 239 -27.63 -10.87 -18.98
N CYS A 240 -27.77 -10.71 -17.67
CA CYS A 240 -28.14 -9.45 -17.04
C CYS A 240 -27.07 -8.38 -17.27
N LEU A 241 -25.79 -8.69 -16.98
CA LEU A 241 -24.68 -7.77 -17.17
C LEU A 241 -24.38 -7.56 -18.65
N LEU A 242 -24.42 -8.62 -19.47
CA LEU A 242 -24.20 -8.50 -20.90
C LEU A 242 -25.24 -7.56 -21.56
N GLY A 243 -26.52 -7.77 -21.27
CA GLY A 243 -27.59 -6.90 -21.79
C GLY A 243 -27.53 -5.48 -21.24
N TRP A 244 -27.09 -5.30 -19.99
CA TRP A 244 -26.84 -3.96 -19.43
C TRP A 244 -25.70 -3.25 -20.15
N CYS A 245 -24.57 -3.93 -20.40
CA CYS A 245 -23.45 -3.37 -21.16
C CYS A 245 -23.85 -2.97 -22.59
N GLN A 246 -24.63 -3.82 -23.27
CA GLN A 246 -25.14 -3.54 -24.62
C GLN A 246 -26.02 -2.29 -24.66
N ARG A 247 -27.01 -2.19 -23.76
CA ARG A 247 -27.90 -1.01 -23.66
C ARG A 247 -27.17 0.31 -23.38
N HIS A 248 -26.01 0.25 -22.74
CA HIS A 248 -25.22 1.43 -22.40
C HIS A 248 -23.99 1.63 -23.31
N SER A 249 -23.88 0.88 -24.41
CA SER A 249 -22.74 0.93 -25.34
C SER A 249 -21.39 0.72 -24.66
N ILE A 250 -21.35 -0.15 -23.62
CA ILE A 250 -20.15 -0.50 -22.88
C ILE A 250 -19.58 -1.79 -23.47
N ARG A 251 -18.32 -1.77 -23.90
CA ARG A 251 -17.63 -2.97 -24.38
C ARG A 251 -17.34 -3.90 -23.21
N PHE A 252 -17.98 -5.05 -23.16
CA PHE A 252 -17.72 -6.06 -22.16
C PHE A 252 -16.65 -7.05 -22.65
N THR A 253 -15.63 -7.32 -21.82
CA THR A 253 -14.54 -8.26 -22.10
C THR A 253 -14.21 -9.08 -20.85
N ARG A 254 -13.55 -10.22 -21.02
CA ARG A 254 -13.14 -11.09 -19.93
C ARG A 254 -11.67 -11.51 -20.01
N GLY A 255 -11.09 -11.87 -18.87
CA GLY A 255 -9.74 -12.42 -18.75
C GLY A 255 -9.67 -13.87 -19.25
N ARG A 256 -8.47 -14.33 -19.60
CA ARG A 256 -8.22 -15.74 -19.88
C ARG A 256 -8.32 -16.56 -18.57
N PRO A 257 -8.89 -17.78 -18.64
CA PRO A 257 -8.90 -18.66 -17.47
C PRO A 257 -7.48 -18.88 -16.92
N TYR A 258 -7.33 -18.84 -15.59
CA TYR A 258 -6.07 -19.09 -14.88
C TYR A 258 -4.90 -18.12 -15.21
N ARG A 259 -5.15 -16.97 -15.87
CA ARG A 259 -4.14 -15.96 -16.20
C ARG A 259 -4.31 -14.71 -15.33
N LYS A 260 -3.79 -14.75 -14.10
CA LYS A 260 -3.84 -13.64 -13.11
C LYS A 260 -3.34 -12.29 -13.64
N ASN A 261 -2.39 -12.30 -14.58
CA ASN A 261 -1.88 -11.04 -15.15
C ASN A 261 -2.96 -10.22 -15.89
N ASP A 262 -4.01 -10.86 -16.41
CA ASP A 262 -5.04 -10.19 -17.19
C ASP A 262 -5.91 -9.25 -16.30
N GLN A 263 -5.88 -9.44 -14.95
CA GLN A 263 -6.60 -8.62 -13.98
C GLN A 263 -5.69 -7.94 -12.93
N ALA A 264 -4.43 -7.77 -13.22
CA ALA A 264 -3.43 -7.32 -12.25
C ALA A 264 -3.74 -5.96 -11.59
N TRP A 265 -4.46 -5.04 -12.25
CA TRP A 265 -4.80 -3.73 -11.67
C TRP A 265 -5.85 -3.88 -10.57
N VAL A 266 -6.94 -4.61 -10.82
CA VAL A 266 -7.98 -4.81 -9.81
C VAL A 266 -7.51 -5.72 -8.68
N GLU A 267 -6.76 -6.80 -8.96
CA GLU A 267 -6.18 -7.67 -7.93
C GLU A 267 -5.30 -6.88 -6.94
N GLN A 268 -4.49 -5.94 -7.45
CA GLN A 268 -3.69 -5.07 -6.60
C GLN A 268 -4.56 -4.20 -5.68
N ARG A 269 -5.70 -3.72 -6.15
CA ARG A 269 -6.62 -2.90 -5.35
C ARG A 269 -7.38 -3.74 -4.33
N ASN A 270 -7.79 -4.96 -4.69
CA ASN A 270 -8.38 -5.92 -3.76
C ASN A 270 -7.47 -6.14 -2.54
N GLY A 271 -6.18 -6.38 -2.78
CA GLY A 271 -5.19 -6.51 -1.71
C GLY A 271 -4.98 -5.24 -0.90
N LEU A 272 -4.95 -4.09 -1.55
CA LEU A 272 -4.59 -2.82 -0.93
C LEU A 272 -5.73 -2.17 -0.15
N LEU A 273 -6.93 -2.12 -0.74
CA LEU A 273 -8.07 -1.35 -0.22
C LEU A 273 -9.09 -2.22 0.52
N VAL A 274 -9.18 -3.52 0.18
CA VAL A 274 -10.16 -4.39 0.82
C VAL A 274 -9.46 -5.33 1.80
N ARG A 275 -8.62 -6.25 1.33
CA ARG A 275 -8.05 -7.29 2.20
C ARG A 275 -7.17 -6.75 3.31
N ARG A 276 -6.42 -5.69 3.06
CA ARG A 276 -5.56 -5.07 4.08
C ARG A 276 -6.35 -4.32 5.17
N LEU A 277 -7.52 -3.75 4.85
CA LEU A 277 -8.30 -2.91 5.75
C LEU A 277 -9.48 -3.67 6.36
N VAL A 278 -10.30 -4.29 5.53
CA VAL A 278 -11.49 -5.04 5.96
C VAL A 278 -11.13 -6.42 6.51
N GLY A 279 -10.04 -7.02 5.98
CA GLY A 279 -9.60 -8.35 6.41
C GLY A 279 -10.24 -9.49 5.61
N TYR A 280 -10.29 -10.67 6.25
CA TYR A 280 -10.81 -11.92 5.70
C TYR A 280 -12.02 -12.43 6.48
N ASP A 281 -12.52 -11.64 7.42
CA ASP A 281 -13.64 -12.00 8.28
C ASP A 281 -14.95 -12.14 7.50
N ARG A 282 -15.93 -12.80 8.12
CA ARG A 282 -17.26 -12.95 7.57
C ARG A 282 -18.13 -11.76 7.94
N TYR A 283 -18.77 -11.17 6.95
CA TYR A 283 -19.79 -10.13 7.11
C TYR A 283 -21.07 -10.56 6.39
N SER A 284 -22.22 -10.59 7.10
CA SER A 284 -23.48 -11.08 6.55
C SER A 284 -24.71 -10.26 7.01
N SER A 285 -24.52 -9.24 7.84
CA SER A 285 -25.62 -8.44 8.40
C SER A 285 -25.90 -7.15 7.61
N ARG A 286 -27.13 -6.61 7.76
CA ARG A 286 -27.50 -5.29 7.20
C ARG A 286 -26.64 -4.16 7.78
N ALA A 287 -26.34 -4.23 9.09
CA ALA A 287 -25.46 -3.27 9.74
C ALA A 287 -24.06 -3.27 9.12
N ALA A 288 -23.45 -4.46 8.94
CA ALA A 288 -22.15 -4.58 8.28
C ALA A 288 -22.17 -4.06 6.83
N TRP A 289 -23.24 -4.31 6.08
CA TRP A 289 -23.41 -3.78 4.73
C TRP A 289 -23.45 -2.23 4.72
N ALA A 290 -24.21 -1.61 5.60
CA ALA A 290 -24.29 -0.16 5.70
C ALA A 290 -22.92 0.46 6.08
N VAL A 291 -22.21 -0.15 7.03
CA VAL A 291 -20.87 0.29 7.44
C VAL A 291 -19.86 0.12 6.30
N LEU A 292 -19.89 -0.99 5.54
CA LEU A 292 -19.06 -1.17 4.34
C LEU A 292 -19.34 -0.12 3.27
N GLN A 293 -20.61 0.24 3.03
CA GLN A 293 -20.99 1.31 2.11
C GLN A 293 -20.35 2.65 2.51
N ARG A 294 -20.47 3.03 3.78
CA ARG A 294 -19.83 4.24 4.32
C ARG A 294 -18.31 4.19 4.17
N LEU A 295 -17.70 3.09 4.56
CA LEU A 295 -16.25 2.88 4.44
C LEU A 295 -15.75 3.07 3.01
N TYR A 296 -16.44 2.49 2.03
CA TYR A 296 -16.05 2.60 0.62
C TYR A 296 -16.26 3.99 0.05
N GLY A 297 -17.26 4.72 0.53
CA GLY A 297 -17.43 6.14 0.26
C GLY A 297 -16.20 6.96 0.67
N LEU A 298 -15.64 6.69 1.85
CA LEU A 298 -14.45 7.36 2.37
C LEU A 298 -13.16 6.89 1.69
N LEU A 299 -12.98 5.58 1.55
CA LEU A 299 -11.77 4.97 0.95
C LEU A 299 -11.55 5.39 -0.51
N ARG A 300 -12.63 5.50 -1.32
CA ARG A 300 -12.51 5.98 -2.70
C ARG A 300 -11.97 7.41 -2.76
N LEU A 301 -12.40 8.28 -1.85
CA LEU A 301 -11.91 9.66 -1.77
C LEU A 301 -10.44 9.69 -1.37
N GLN A 302 -10.07 8.99 -0.29
CA GLN A 302 -8.68 8.91 0.14
C GLN A 302 -7.78 8.35 -0.98
N HIS A 303 -8.20 7.25 -1.63
CA HIS A 303 -7.40 6.61 -2.66
C HIS A 303 -7.23 7.50 -3.90
N ASN A 304 -8.33 8.02 -4.42
CA ASN A 304 -8.30 8.74 -5.69
C ASN A 304 -7.63 10.12 -5.59
N PHE A 305 -7.77 10.80 -4.47
CA PHE A 305 -7.27 12.16 -4.31
C PHE A 305 -5.93 12.27 -3.57
N PHE A 306 -5.63 11.33 -2.65
CA PHE A 306 -4.46 11.46 -1.76
C PHE A 306 -3.49 10.28 -1.81
N ARG A 307 -3.76 9.23 -2.61
CA ARG A 307 -2.87 8.06 -2.71
C ARG A 307 -2.18 7.95 -4.06
N PRO A 308 -0.91 8.36 -4.18
CA PRO A 308 -0.16 8.22 -5.42
C PRO A 308 0.08 6.76 -5.77
N VAL A 309 0.03 6.47 -7.06
CA VAL A 309 0.25 5.15 -7.65
C VAL A 309 1.33 5.24 -8.70
N ARG A 310 2.15 4.20 -8.84
CA ARG A 310 3.12 4.06 -9.93
C ARG A 310 2.68 2.95 -10.86
N LYS A 311 2.60 3.23 -12.16
CA LYS A 311 2.29 2.25 -13.20
C LYS A 311 3.58 1.63 -13.74
N LEU A 312 3.56 0.33 -13.99
CA LEU A 312 4.67 -0.37 -14.64
C LEU A 312 4.73 0.06 -16.11
N ARG A 313 5.85 0.69 -16.52
CA ARG A 313 6.10 1.08 -17.92
C ARG A 313 6.77 -0.01 -18.71
N SER A 314 7.76 -0.66 -18.13
CA SER A 314 8.47 -1.74 -18.81
C SER A 314 8.94 -2.80 -17.84
N LYS A 315 9.00 -4.04 -18.34
CA LYS A 315 9.52 -5.21 -17.64
C LYS A 315 10.45 -5.95 -18.60
N ARG A 316 11.72 -6.03 -18.28
CA ARG A 316 12.74 -6.72 -19.08
C ARG A 316 13.46 -7.75 -18.23
N ARG A 317 13.67 -8.93 -18.76
CA ARG A 317 14.50 -9.96 -18.14
C ARG A 317 15.92 -9.82 -18.64
N VAL A 318 16.88 -9.84 -17.70
CA VAL A 318 18.33 -9.82 -18.01
C VAL A 318 18.93 -10.96 -17.16
N GLY A 319 19.21 -12.07 -17.79
CA GLY A 319 19.61 -13.32 -17.10
C GLY A 319 18.53 -13.78 -16.09
N SER A 320 18.93 -14.01 -14.85
CA SER A 320 18.02 -14.36 -13.74
C SER A 320 17.22 -13.16 -13.18
N LYS A 321 17.62 -11.92 -13.47
CA LYS A 321 17.03 -10.71 -12.90
C LYS A 321 15.91 -10.16 -13.77
N VAL A 322 14.83 -9.67 -13.12
CA VAL A 322 13.74 -8.95 -13.78
C VAL A 322 13.82 -7.47 -13.45
N LEU A 323 14.15 -6.66 -14.45
CA LEU A 323 14.19 -5.21 -14.35
C LEU A 323 12.80 -4.63 -14.63
N LYS A 324 12.25 -3.86 -13.69
CA LYS A 324 10.95 -3.19 -13.80
C LYS A 324 11.17 -1.67 -13.76
N ARG A 325 10.69 -0.98 -14.75
CA ARG A 325 10.63 0.50 -14.77
C ARG A 325 9.21 0.96 -14.56
N TYR A 326 9.04 1.94 -13.71
CA TYR A 326 7.75 2.54 -13.37
C TYR A 326 7.75 4.02 -13.77
N ASP A 327 6.55 4.56 -13.98
CA ASP A 327 6.36 5.99 -14.18
C ASP A 327 6.52 6.79 -12.87
N ALA A 328 6.39 8.12 -12.98
CA ALA A 328 6.32 9.01 -11.82
C ALA A 328 5.08 8.68 -10.96
N ALA A 329 5.24 8.80 -9.64
CA ALA A 329 4.13 8.60 -8.71
C ALA A 329 3.11 9.75 -8.85
N GLN A 330 1.88 9.42 -9.21
CA GLN A 330 0.77 10.36 -9.37
C GLN A 330 -0.49 9.79 -8.73
N THR A 331 -1.36 10.65 -8.18
CA THR A 331 -2.68 10.21 -7.73
C THR A 331 -3.57 9.89 -8.95
N PRO A 332 -4.59 9.02 -8.79
CA PRO A 332 -5.59 8.83 -9.85
C PRO A 332 -6.20 10.16 -10.33
N TYR A 333 -6.49 11.09 -9.43
CA TYR A 333 -6.95 12.43 -9.77
C TYR A 333 -5.99 13.18 -10.70
N GLN A 334 -4.69 13.21 -10.39
CA GLN A 334 -3.68 13.84 -11.25
C GLN A 334 -3.64 13.19 -12.64
N ARG A 335 -3.79 11.86 -12.71
CA ARG A 335 -3.83 11.12 -13.98
C ARG A 335 -5.08 11.43 -14.80
N VAL A 336 -6.24 11.57 -14.16
CA VAL A 336 -7.49 11.98 -14.83
C VAL A 336 -7.35 13.39 -15.41
N LEU A 337 -6.78 14.33 -14.66
CA LEU A 337 -6.49 15.67 -15.17
C LEU A 337 -5.52 15.68 -16.34
N ALA A 338 -4.44 14.89 -16.24
CA ALA A 338 -3.41 14.78 -17.28
C ALA A 338 -3.91 14.09 -18.56
N ALA A 339 -4.97 13.28 -18.47
CA ALA A 339 -5.55 12.60 -19.63
C ALA A 339 -6.32 13.55 -20.59
N GLY A 340 -6.64 14.77 -20.18
CA GLY A 340 -7.27 15.78 -21.02
C GLY A 340 -8.71 15.48 -21.47
N VAL A 341 -9.38 14.50 -20.84
CA VAL A 341 -10.72 14.01 -21.26
C VAL A 341 -11.88 14.66 -20.52
N LEU A 342 -11.61 15.52 -19.54
CA LEU A 342 -12.63 16.23 -18.75
C LEU A 342 -13.02 17.55 -19.41
N THR A 343 -14.31 17.88 -19.32
CA THR A 343 -14.76 19.25 -19.64
C THR A 343 -14.22 20.24 -18.58
N PRO A 344 -14.21 21.56 -18.89
CA PRO A 344 -13.81 22.59 -17.91
C PRO A 344 -14.63 22.51 -16.62
N GLU A 345 -15.94 22.27 -16.73
CA GLU A 345 -16.88 22.16 -15.61
C GLU A 345 -16.56 20.94 -14.72
N GLN A 346 -16.32 19.77 -15.34
CA GLN A 346 -15.93 18.56 -14.63
C GLN A 346 -14.59 18.73 -13.91
N ARG A 347 -13.63 19.40 -14.56
CA ARG A 347 -12.32 19.72 -13.96
C ARG A 347 -12.50 20.64 -12.75
N LYS A 348 -13.33 21.69 -12.87
CA LYS A 348 -13.64 22.62 -11.77
C LYS A 348 -14.31 21.90 -10.61
N ALA A 349 -15.31 21.05 -10.88
CA ALA A 349 -16.01 20.27 -9.85
C ALA A 349 -15.07 19.33 -9.08
N LEU A 350 -14.19 18.60 -9.78
CA LEU A 350 -13.18 17.75 -9.12
C LEU A 350 -12.17 18.57 -8.32
N ALA A 351 -11.76 19.74 -8.79
CA ALA A 351 -10.86 20.63 -8.06
C ALA A 351 -11.53 21.15 -6.77
N GLN A 352 -12.80 21.57 -6.84
CA GLN A 352 -13.58 21.97 -5.66
C GLN A 352 -13.73 20.83 -4.67
N GLN A 353 -14.06 19.61 -5.14
CA GLN A 353 -14.17 18.45 -4.29
C GLN A 353 -12.86 18.17 -3.53
N VAL A 354 -11.73 18.20 -4.20
CA VAL A 354 -10.43 17.91 -3.56
C VAL A 354 -10.01 19.02 -2.59
N HIS A 355 -10.38 20.27 -2.87
CA HIS A 355 -10.09 21.41 -1.99
C HIS A 355 -10.87 21.29 -0.67
N ALA A 356 -12.11 20.82 -0.72
CA ALA A 356 -12.96 20.63 0.44
C ALA A 356 -12.58 19.42 1.31
N LEU A 357 -11.76 18.49 0.80
CA LEU A 357 -11.38 17.29 1.52
C LEU A 357 -10.22 17.52 2.51
N ASP A 358 -10.48 17.26 3.78
CA ASP A 358 -9.46 17.16 4.81
C ASP A 358 -8.91 15.70 4.89
N PRO A 359 -7.67 15.46 4.47
CA PRO A 359 -7.10 14.10 4.46
C PRO A 359 -6.90 13.50 5.86
N ILE A 360 -6.84 14.33 6.91
CA ILE A 360 -6.68 13.86 8.29
C ILE A 360 -8.02 13.46 8.88
N ALA A 361 -9.04 14.29 8.70
CA ALA A 361 -10.40 13.93 9.06
C ALA A 361 -10.84 12.66 8.34
N LEU A 362 -10.57 12.59 7.03
CA LEU A 362 -10.86 11.41 6.21
C LEU A 362 -10.17 10.14 6.73
N ALA A 363 -8.89 10.22 7.11
CA ALA A 363 -8.16 9.09 7.69
C ALA A 363 -8.72 8.67 9.05
N ARG A 364 -9.12 9.63 9.90
CA ARG A 364 -9.78 9.37 11.18
C ARG A 364 -11.14 8.70 10.99
N ASP A 365 -11.96 9.20 10.08
CA ASP A 365 -13.30 8.68 9.82
C ASP A 365 -13.25 7.27 9.22
N ILE A 366 -12.26 6.98 8.37
CA ILE A 366 -11.97 5.64 7.89
C ILE A 366 -11.63 4.70 9.07
N GLN A 367 -10.74 5.12 9.97
CA GLN A 367 -10.36 4.28 11.11
C GLN A 367 -11.56 4.02 12.04
N GLN A 368 -12.33 5.04 12.38
CA GLN A 368 -13.55 4.89 13.19
C GLN A 368 -14.56 3.94 12.54
N THR A 369 -14.73 4.07 11.21
CA THR A 369 -15.64 3.18 10.46
C THR A 369 -15.14 1.73 10.43
N LEU A 370 -13.82 1.52 10.36
CA LEU A 370 -13.21 0.19 10.46
C LEU A 370 -13.39 -0.42 11.85
N ASP A 371 -13.21 0.38 12.91
CA ASP A 371 -13.40 -0.08 14.29
C ASP A 371 -14.84 -0.56 14.54
N VAL A 372 -15.84 0.13 13.96
CA VAL A 372 -17.24 -0.32 13.98
C VAL A 372 -17.44 -1.59 13.15
N LEU A 373 -16.84 -1.64 11.94
CA LEU A 373 -16.99 -2.80 11.06
C LEU A 373 -16.43 -4.07 11.70
N TRP A 374 -15.25 -4.00 12.30
CA TRP A 374 -14.62 -5.18 12.93
C TRP A 374 -15.43 -5.76 14.09
N LYS A 375 -16.20 -4.94 14.81
CA LYS A 375 -17.15 -5.41 15.83
C LYS A 375 -18.34 -6.18 15.24
N LEU A 376 -18.65 -5.96 13.96
CA LEU A 376 -19.73 -6.64 13.24
C LEU A 376 -19.26 -7.91 12.51
N ALA A 377 -17.98 -8.27 12.61
CA ALA A 377 -17.44 -9.49 12.04
C ALA A 377 -17.96 -10.72 12.79
N HIS A 378 -18.41 -11.73 12.06
CA HIS A 378 -18.68 -13.03 12.63
C HIS A 378 -17.37 -13.77 12.87
N THR A 379 -16.90 -13.79 14.11
CA THR A 379 -15.72 -14.55 14.50
C THR A 379 -16.07 -16.03 14.63
N ARG A 380 -15.07 -16.90 14.45
CA ARG A 380 -15.21 -18.36 14.58
C ARG A 380 -15.88 -18.78 15.91
N ARG A 381 -15.60 -18.06 16.99
CA ARG A 381 -16.17 -18.29 18.32
C ARG A 381 -17.69 -18.04 18.35
N ALA A 382 -18.16 -16.92 17.80
CA ALA A 382 -19.58 -16.59 17.72
C ALA A 382 -20.37 -17.56 16.82
N LEU A 383 -19.76 -18.07 15.74
CA LEU A 383 -20.39 -19.08 14.87
C LEU A 383 -20.46 -20.46 15.54
N GLN A 384 -19.48 -20.84 16.37
CA GLN A 384 -19.50 -22.09 17.14
C GLN A 384 -20.50 -22.02 18.31
N GLU A 385 -20.64 -20.88 18.94
CA GLU A 385 -21.63 -20.66 19.99
C GLU A 385 -23.07 -20.70 19.43
N ALA A 386 -23.32 -20.07 18.27
CA ALA A 386 -24.61 -20.10 17.58
C ALA A 386 -25.01 -21.50 17.00
N ALA A 387 -24.03 -22.37 16.75
CA ALA A 387 -24.26 -23.73 16.28
C ALA A 387 -24.49 -24.75 17.43
N ARG A 388 -24.30 -24.32 18.68
CA ARG A 388 -24.48 -25.14 19.89
C ARG A 388 -25.78 -24.82 20.68
N GLY A 389 -26.48 -23.76 20.33
CA GLY A 389 -27.80 -23.39 20.82
C GLY A 389 -28.87 -23.65 19.78
#